data_66e216814c3bfca0c8323d5316963736
#
_entry.id   66e216814c3bfca0c8323d5316963736
#
_cell.length_a   1.000
_cell.length_b   1.000
_cell.length_c   1.000
_cell.angle_alpha   90.00
_cell.angle_beta   90.00
_cell.angle_gamma   90.00
#
_symmetry.space_group_name_H-M   'P 1'
#
loop_
_entity.id
_entity.type
_entity.pdbx_description
1 polymer ?
#
loop_
_entity_poly.entity_id
_entity_poly.type
_entity_poly.pdbx_seq_one_letter_code
_entity_poly.pdbx_strand_id
1 'polypeptide(L)'
;MNYDTYGSNAVELAIHLANVDRDGDPAWAGAFLRAHDEWFTPETALDLSPSETRRAAATADLVRAVALAGSQEEVLARLNELLALARPHPYATDHDGELHLHYARPDAPALEQLTTTVAMGLAQVVSQHGWQRLGVCSAEGCDDVYVDTSRNASRRFCSNTCASRSSVAAYRARRRA
;
A
#
# COMPACT_ATOMS: atom_id res chain seq x y z
N MET A 1 -8.71 -15.96 -7.21
CA MET A 1 -9.49 -15.05 -6.38
C MET A 1 -9.67 -13.81 -7.24
N ASN A 2 -10.89 -13.48 -7.65
CA ASN A 2 -11.12 -12.20 -8.31
C ASN A 2 -11.17 -11.16 -7.18
N TYR A 3 -10.09 -10.41 -7.04
CA TYR A 3 -10.19 -9.12 -6.39
C TYR A 3 -11.01 -8.24 -7.34
N ASP A 4 -11.96 -7.50 -6.80
CA ASP A 4 -12.46 -6.33 -7.48
C ASP A 4 -11.25 -5.51 -7.94
N THR A 5 -11.18 -5.19 -9.23
CA THR A 5 -9.97 -4.62 -9.85
C THR A 5 -9.50 -3.35 -9.13
N TYR A 6 -10.43 -2.56 -8.62
CA TYR A 6 -10.14 -1.35 -7.86
C TYR A 6 -9.54 -1.65 -6.48
N GLY A 7 -10.07 -2.62 -5.75
CA GLY A 7 -9.56 -2.97 -4.42
C GLY A 7 -8.18 -3.61 -4.45
N SER A 8 -7.87 -4.43 -5.49
CA SER A 8 -6.54 -5.02 -5.64
C SER A 8 -5.48 -3.96 -5.95
N ASN A 9 -5.80 -3.00 -6.81
CA ASN A 9 -4.89 -1.95 -7.19
C ASN A 9 -4.65 -0.96 -6.03
N ALA A 10 -5.69 -0.63 -5.25
CA ALA A 10 -5.56 0.27 -4.09
C ALA A 10 -4.66 -0.30 -2.99
N VAL A 11 -4.69 -1.62 -2.74
CA VAL A 11 -3.77 -2.22 -1.77
C VAL A 11 -2.34 -2.32 -2.32
N GLU A 12 -2.16 -2.49 -3.62
CA GLU A 12 -0.83 -2.43 -4.24
C GLU A 12 -0.23 -1.03 -4.12
N LEU A 13 -1.03 0.02 -4.37
CA LEU A 13 -0.63 1.40 -4.12
C LEU A 13 -0.21 1.62 -2.65
N ALA A 14 -0.97 1.06 -1.69
CA ALA A 14 -0.61 1.12 -0.27
C ALA A 14 0.75 0.47 0.01
N ILE A 15 1.01 -0.70 -0.56
CA ILE A 15 2.28 -1.41 -0.40
C ILE A 15 3.45 -0.64 -1.06
N HIS A 16 3.23 -0.05 -2.24
CA HIS A 16 4.23 0.82 -2.88
C HIS A 16 4.56 2.02 -2.00
N LEU A 17 3.53 2.67 -1.43
CA LEU A 17 3.72 3.80 -0.50
C LEU A 17 4.50 3.39 0.77
N ALA A 18 4.21 2.22 1.33
CA ALA A 18 4.90 1.72 2.52
C ALA A 18 6.39 1.40 2.28
N ASN A 19 6.75 1.03 1.06
CA ASN A 19 8.11 0.64 0.66
C ASN A 19 8.89 1.74 -0.06
N VAL A 20 8.28 2.93 -0.26
CA VAL A 20 8.98 4.01 -0.96
C VAL A 20 10.22 4.45 -0.19
N ASP A 21 11.33 4.56 -0.90
CA ASP A 21 12.54 5.16 -0.36
C ASP A 21 12.33 6.67 -0.18
N ARG A 22 12.48 7.14 1.04
CA ARG A 22 12.28 8.54 1.43
C ARG A 22 13.57 9.22 1.86
N ASP A 23 14.71 8.50 1.85
CA ASP A 23 15.97 8.93 2.41
C ASP A 23 16.56 10.12 1.63
N GLY A 24 16.54 11.27 2.27
CA GLY A 24 17.20 12.48 1.79
C GLY A 24 16.49 13.27 0.69
N ASP A 25 15.36 12.79 0.16
CA ASP A 25 14.61 13.52 -0.88
C ASP A 25 13.35 14.20 -0.29
N PRO A 26 13.34 15.54 -0.10
CA PRO A 26 12.16 16.26 0.38
C PRO A 26 11.00 16.25 -0.64
N ALA A 27 11.25 15.91 -1.91
CA ALA A 27 10.25 15.88 -2.98
C ALA A 27 9.66 14.48 -3.21
N TRP A 28 10.09 13.46 -2.45
CA TRP A 28 9.70 12.04 -2.64
C TRP A 28 8.18 11.85 -2.80
N ALA A 29 7.38 12.56 -2.00
CA ALA A 29 5.93 12.37 -2.01
C ALA A 29 5.27 12.89 -3.29
N GLY A 30 5.72 14.04 -3.82
CA GLY A 30 5.28 14.52 -5.13
C GLY A 30 5.76 13.62 -6.27
N ALA A 31 6.98 13.09 -6.18
CA ALA A 31 7.48 12.09 -7.13
C ALA A 31 6.65 10.81 -7.10
N PHE A 32 6.29 10.33 -5.90
CA PHE A 32 5.41 9.17 -5.72
C PHE A 32 4.04 9.40 -6.37
N LEU A 33 3.40 10.55 -6.12
CA LEU A 33 2.10 10.87 -6.73
C LEU A 33 2.17 10.90 -8.25
N ARG A 34 3.20 11.53 -8.83
CA ARG A 34 3.41 11.57 -10.29
C ARG A 34 3.70 10.19 -10.90
N ALA A 35 4.34 9.30 -10.16
CA ALA A 35 4.58 7.92 -10.60
C ALA A 35 3.31 7.03 -10.57
N HIS A 36 2.23 7.53 -9.94
CA HIS A 36 0.95 6.86 -9.80
C HIS A 36 -0.19 7.81 -10.19
N ASP A 37 0.02 8.60 -11.25
CA ASP A 37 -0.92 9.66 -11.68
C ASP A 37 -2.27 9.11 -12.16
N GLU A 38 -2.32 7.84 -12.53
CA GLU A 38 -3.55 7.12 -12.88
C GLU A 38 -4.61 7.09 -11.77
N TRP A 39 -4.22 7.39 -10.53
CA TRP A 39 -5.12 7.46 -9.38
C TRP A 39 -5.76 8.82 -9.17
N PHE A 40 -5.39 9.81 -9.95
CA PHE A 40 -5.81 11.20 -9.79
C PHE A 40 -6.45 11.73 -11.06
N THR A 41 -7.34 12.72 -10.92
CA THR A 41 -7.86 13.41 -12.10
C THR A 41 -6.78 14.31 -12.73
N PRO A 42 -6.84 14.59 -14.04
CA PRO A 42 -5.83 15.45 -14.72
C PRO A 42 -5.68 16.84 -14.09
N GLU A 43 -6.72 17.32 -13.39
CA GLU A 43 -6.74 18.62 -12.73
C GLU A 43 -6.15 18.62 -11.33
N THR A 44 -5.86 17.43 -10.79
CA THR A 44 -5.33 17.29 -9.42
C THR A 44 -3.87 17.76 -9.38
N ALA A 45 -3.58 18.75 -8.55
CA ALA A 45 -2.21 19.19 -8.32
C ALA A 45 -1.44 18.12 -7.52
N LEU A 46 -0.33 17.62 -8.09
CA LEU A 46 0.50 16.57 -7.50
C LEU A 46 1.74 17.08 -6.76
N ASP A 47 1.95 18.40 -6.75
CA ASP A 47 3.01 19.01 -5.96
C ASP A 47 2.56 19.24 -4.53
N LEU A 48 3.32 18.70 -3.59
CA LEU A 48 3.02 18.79 -2.17
C LEU A 48 3.92 19.81 -1.47
N SER A 49 3.34 20.58 -0.58
CA SER A 49 4.08 21.40 0.37
C SER A 49 4.89 20.53 1.36
N PRO A 50 5.92 21.10 2.04
CA PRO A 50 6.66 20.37 3.07
C PRO A 50 5.79 19.82 4.21
N SER A 51 4.67 20.48 4.53
CA SER A 51 3.72 20.01 5.54
C SER A 51 2.92 18.81 5.04
N GLU A 52 2.50 18.81 3.78
CA GLU A 52 1.81 17.69 3.14
C GLU A 52 2.74 16.49 2.94
N THR A 53 4.01 16.71 2.57
CA THR A 53 5.02 15.65 2.51
C THR A 53 5.20 14.95 3.86
N ARG A 54 5.23 15.70 4.98
CA ARG A 54 5.25 15.09 6.32
C ARG A 54 3.99 14.27 6.62
N ARG A 55 2.82 14.72 6.18
CA ARG A 55 1.57 13.96 6.35
C ARG A 55 1.56 12.71 5.47
N ALA A 56 2.09 12.78 4.25
CA ALA A 56 2.26 11.61 3.39
C ALA A 56 3.21 10.58 4.04
N ALA A 57 4.29 11.04 4.68
CA ALA A 57 5.18 10.16 5.44
C ALA A 57 4.45 9.47 6.60
N ALA A 58 3.65 10.20 7.37
CA ALA A 58 2.84 9.61 8.45
C ALA A 58 1.82 8.57 7.91
N THR A 59 1.23 8.81 6.74
CA THR A 59 0.38 7.83 6.06
C THR A 59 1.17 6.58 5.69
N ALA A 60 2.34 6.72 5.07
CA ALA A 60 3.22 5.61 4.71
C ALA A 60 3.65 4.78 5.93
N ASP A 61 3.98 5.45 7.03
CA ASP A 61 4.36 4.79 8.30
C ASP A 61 3.20 3.99 8.89
N LEU A 62 1.98 4.52 8.86
CA LEU A 62 0.79 3.80 9.31
C LEU A 62 0.46 2.60 8.42
N VAL A 63 0.55 2.74 7.09
CA VAL A 63 0.38 1.62 6.15
C VAL A 63 1.39 0.52 6.46
N ARG A 64 2.66 0.89 6.65
CA ARG A 64 3.71 -0.05 7.02
C ARG A 64 3.44 -0.70 8.37
N ALA A 65 2.98 0.05 9.36
CA ALA A 65 2.64 -0.47 10.69
C ALA A 65 1.51 -1.51 10.65
N VAL A 66 0.50 -1.32 9.77
CA VAL A 66 -0.56 -2.33 9.54
C VAL A 66 0.05 -3.63 8.99
N ALA A 67 0.98 -3.53 8.03
CA ALA A 67 1.59 -4.71 7.41
C ALA A 67 2.61 -5.43 8.31
N LEU A 68 3.22 -4.72 9.26
CA LEU A 68 4.17 -5.24 10.25
C LEU A 68 3.50 -5.86 11.48
N ALA A 69 2.21 -5.61 11.70
CA ALA A 69 1.50 -6.06 12.89
C ALA A 69 1.51 -7.59 13.01
N GLY A 70 1.82 -8.09 14.19
CA GLY A 70 1.99 -9.52 14.47
C GLY A 70 0.73 -10.23 14.94
N SER A 71 -0.36 -9.50 15.16
CA SER A 71 -1.63 -10.04 15.65
C SER A 71 -2.83 -9.32 15.01
N GLN A 72 -4.00 -9.97 15.03
CA GLN A 72 -5.24 -9.36 14.58
C GLN A 72 -5.59 -8.11 15.37
N GLU A 73 -5.35 -8.09 16.66
CA GLU A 73 -5.61 -6.95 17.53
C GLU A 73 -4.76 -5.74 17.12
N GLU A 74 -3.47 -5.95 16.86
CA GLU A 74 -2.56 -4.89 16.40
C GLU A 74 -2.96 -4.39 15.01
N VAL A 75 -3.29 -5.30 14.08
CA VAL A 75 -3.76 -4.91 12.73
C VAL A 75 -4.98 -4.01 12.83
N LEU A 76 -5.99 -4.42 13.63
CA LEU A 76 -7.21 -3.65 13.82
C LEU A 76 -6.92 -2.27 14.45
N ALA A 77 -6.04 -2.19 15.44
CA ALA A 77 -5.65 -0.94 16.07
C ALA A 77 -5.01 0.01 15.04
N ARG A 78 -4.00 -0.46 14.28
CA ARG A 78 -3.29 0.35 13.28
C ARG A 78 -4.16 0.73 12.09
N LEU A 79 -4.99 -0.20 11.62
CA LEU A 79 -5.91 0.07 10.52
C LEU A 79 -6.96 1.12 10.92
N ASN A 80 -7.52 1.04 12.12
CA ASN A 80 -8.47 2.03 12.61
C ASN A 80 -7.80 3.41 12.82
N GLU A 81 -6.53 3.46 13.22
CA GLU A 81 -5.75 4.69 13.29
C GLU A 81 -5.58 5.32 11.90
N LEU A 82 -5.25 4.51 10.89
CA LEU A 82 -5.15 4.94 9.50
C LEU A 82 -6.51 5.42 8.94
N LEU A 83 -7.60 4.69 9.20
CA LEU A 83 -8.96 5.08 8.79
C LEU A 83 -9.41 6.39 9.46
N ALA A 84 -9.07 6.59 10.73
CA ALA A 84 -9.36 7.83 11.45
C ALA A 84 -8.57 9.02 10.86
N LEU A 85 -7.35 8.81 10.41
CA LEU A 85 -6.56 9.82 9.68
C LEU A 85 -7.17 10.11 8.31
N ALA A 86 -7.52 9.07 7.55
CA ALA A 86 -8.02 9.15 6.19
C ALA A 86 -9.41 9.80 6.08
N ARG A 87 -10.28 9.55 7.06
CA ARG A 87 -11.67 10.04 7.08
C ARG A 87 -12.40 9.79 5.77
N PRO A 88 -12.52 8.53 5.32
CA PRO A 88 -13.10 8.23 4.02
C PRO A 88 -14.53 8.76 3.90
N HIS A 89 -14.84 9.29 2.71
CA HIS A 89 -16.14 9.79 2.32
C HIS A 89 -16.64 9.04 1.07
N PRO A 90 -17.18 7.81 1.24
CA PRO A 90 -17.55 6.98 0.11
C PRO A 90 -18.70 7.59 -0.69
N TYR A 91 -18.58 7.57 -2.02
CA TYR A 91 -19.64 7.89 -2.96
C TYR A 91 -19.56 7.01 -4.21
N ALA A 92 -20.70 6.79 -4.87
CA ALA A 92 -20.78 6.02 -6.09
C ALA A 92 -20.56 6.93 -7.31
N THR A 93 -19.84 6.42 -8.32
CA THR A 93 -19.56 7.11 -9.58
C THR A 93 -19.49 6.11 -10.74
N ASP A 94 -19.64 6.61 -11.97
CA ASP A 94 -19.52 5.86 -13.22
C ASP A 94 -18.66 6.62 -14.28
N HIS A 95 -17.76 7.48 -13.81
CA HIS A 95 -16.99 8.40 -14.65
C HIS A 95 -16.12 7.72 -15.73
N ASP A 96 -15.79 6.44 -15.55
CA ASP A 96 -15.05 5.59 -16.47
C ASP A 96 -15.95 4.61 -17.26
N GLY A 97 -17.26 4.71 -17.08
CA GLY A 97 -18.26 3.86 -17.72
C GLY A 97 -18.63 2.62 -16.90
N GLU A 98 -18.00 2.39 -15.75
CA GLU A 98 -18.33 1.31 -14.81
C GLU A 98 -18.73 1.88 -13.44
N LEU A 99 -19.79 1.33 -12.84
CA LEU A 99 -20.24 1.75 -11.52
C LEU A 99 -19.24 1.27 -10.43
N HIS A 100 -18.64 2.21 -9.72
CA HIS A 100 -17.71 1.92 -8.62
C HIS A 100 -17.77 2.95 -7.50
N LEU A 101 -17.05 2.68 -6.39
CA LEU A 101 -16.98 3.56 -5.24
C LEU A 101 -15.66 4.35 -5.24
N HIS A 102 -15.76 5.65 -5.05
CA HIS A 102 -14.66 6.49 -4.59
C HIS A 102 -14.76 6.73 -3.09
N TYR A 103 -13.63 6.98 -2.45
CA TYR A 103 -13.54 7.15 -1.00
C TYR A 103 -13.05 8.52 -0.55
N ALA A 104 -12.56 9.34 -1.46
CA ALA A 104 -12.26 10.75 -1.23
C ALA A 104 -13.33 11.62 -1.91
N ARG A 105 -13.55 12.82 -1.41
CA ARG A 105 -14.47 13.78 -2.07
C ARG A 105 -14.00 14.07 -3.49
N PRO A 106 -14.90 14.42 -4.43
CA PRO A 106 -14.55 14.69 -5.84
C PRO A 106 -13.52 15.81 -6.02
N ASP A 107 -13.49 16.78 -5.11
CA ASP A 107 -12.60 17.95 -5.12
C ASP A 107 -11.43 17.81 -4.12
N ALA A 108 -11.20 16.61 -3.60
CA ALA A 108 -10.18 16.39 -2.59
C ALA A 108 -8.77 16.64 -3.14
N PRO A 109 -7.86 17.25 -2.34
CA PRO A 109 -6.44 17.33 -2.71
C PRO A 109 -5.80 15.93 -2.87
N ALA A 110 -4.73 15.85 -3.65
CA ALA A 110 -4.04 14.58 -3.94
C ALA A 110 -3.68 13.76 -2.69
N LEU A 111 -3.20 14.41 -1.64
CA LEU A 111 -2.87 13.73 -0.39
C LEU A 111 -4.08 13.11 0.31
N GLU A 112 -5.25 13.76 0.25
CA GLU A 112 -6.49 13.20 0.80
C GLU A 112 -6.96 12.01 -0.03
N GLN A 113 -6.89 12.12 -1.36
CA GLN A 113 -7.20 11.02 -2.27
C GLN A 113 -6.27 9.82 -2.03
N LEU A 114 -4.95 10.04 -1.96
CA LEU A 114 -3.97 8.99 -1.65
C LEU A 114 -4.28 8.32 -0.31
N THR A 115 -4.42 9.12 0.76
CA THR A 115 -4.60 8.60 2.13
C THR A 115 -5.86 7.75 2.24
N THR A 116 -6.98 8.22 1.66
CA THR A 116 -8.24 7.47 1.65
C THR A 116 -8.19 6.22 0.81
N THR A 117 -7.58 6.28 -0.37
CA THR A 117 -7.44 5.11 -1.26
C THR A 117 -6.63 4.00 -0.60
N VAL A 118 -5.47 4.31 -0.04
CA VAL A 118 -4.62 3.29 0.61
C VAL A 118 -5.26 2.73 1.89
N ALA A 119 -5.94 3.57 2.68
CA ALA A 119 -6.64 3.13 3.89
C ALA A 119 -7.79 2.17 3.56
N MET A 120 -8.60 2.49 2.55
CA MET A 120 -9.72 1.66 2.13
C MET A 120 -9.26 0.39 1.43
N GLY A 121 -8.19 0.44 0.62
CA GLY A 121 -7.59 -0.75 0.02
C GLY A 121 -7.11 -1.76 1.06
N LEU A 122 -6.42 -1.30 2.11
CA LEU A 122 -6.03 -2.16 3.23
C LEU A 122 -7.24 -2.69 4.01
N ALA A 123 -8.21 -1.84 4.33
CA ALA A 123 -9.42 -2.23 5.04
C ALA A 123 -10.18 -3.32 4.28
N GLN A 124 -10.28 -3.22 2.96
CA GLN A 124 -10.93 -4.18 2.10
C GLN A 124 -10.21 -5.53 2.10
N VAL A 125 -8.89 -5.54 1.94
CA VAL A 125 -8.10 -6.78 1.98
C VAL A 125 -8.19 -7.45 3.34
N VAL A 126 -8.01 -6.70 4.43
CA VAL A 126 -8.07 -7.26 5.79
C VAL A 126 -9.46 -7.84 6.09
N SER A 127 -10.54 -7.14 5.72
CA SER A 127 -11.90 -7.58 6.00
C SER A 127 -12.36 -8.76 5.14
N GLN A 128 -11.94 -8.83 3.87
CA GLN A 128 -12.41 -9.86 2.93
C GLN A 128 -11.51 -11.10 2.90
N HIS A 129 -10.20 -10.92 3.15
CA HIS A 129 -9.22 -11.99 2.92
C HIS A 129 -8.36 -12.31 4.15
N GLY A 130 -8.55 -11.57 5.22
CA GLY A 130 -7.79 -11.72 6.47
C GLY A 130 -6.47 -10.95 6.48
N TRP A 131 -6.08 -10.57 7.67
CA TRP A 131 -4.86 -9.79 7.90
C TRP A 131 -3.56 -10.55 7.55
N GLN A 132 -3.58 -11.88 7.56
CA GLN A 132 -2.45 -12.75 7.21
C GLN A 132 -2.01 -12.62 5.75
N ARG A 133 -2.77 -11.88 4.93
CA ARG A 133 -2.37 -11.51 3.57
C ARG A 133 -1.27 -10.45 3.52
N LEU A 134 -1.07 -9.73 4.60
CA LEU A 134 0.01 -8.77 4.74
C LEU A 134 1.24 -9.45 5.35
N GLY A 135 2.43 -9.06 4.92
CA GLY A 135 3.66 -9.65 5.46
C GLY A 135 4.91 -8.86 5.13
N VAL A 136 6.01 -9.31 5.71
CA VAL A 136 7.36 -8.77 5.49
C VAL A 136 8.19 -9.74 4.65
N CYS A 137 9.01 -9.22 3.76
CA CYS A 137 9.86 -9.99 2.90
C CYS A 137 10.84 -10.88 3.70
N SER A 138 10.87 -12.18 3.37
CA SER A 138 11.77 -13.15 4.02
C SER A 138 13.17 -13.18 3.41
N ALA A 139 13.50 -12.30 2.46
CA ALA A 139 14.84 -12.25 1.87
C ALA A 139 15.82 -11.54 2.82
N GLU A 140 17.00 -12.09 3.00
CA GLU A 140 18.06 -11.48 3.81
C GLU A 140 18.35 -10.05 3.33
N GLY A 141 18.35 -9.10 4.26
CA GLY A 141 18.60 -7.68 3.99
C GLY A 141 17.47 -6.98 3.21
N CYS A 142 16.23 -7.48 3.30
CA CYS A 142 15.05 -6.82 2.76
C CYS A 142 13.97 -6.76 3.84
N ASP A 143 13.49 -5.56 4.13
CA ASP A 143 12.43 -5.28 5.09
C ASP A 143 11.15 -4.77 4.45
N ASP A 144 11.05 -4.84 3.10
CA ASP A 144 9.84 -4.47 2.37
C ASP A 144 8.63 -5.28 2.85
N VAL A 145 7.51 -4.60 2.93
CA VAL A 145 6.21 -5.26 3.15
C VAL A 145 5.60 -5.69 1.82
N TYR A 146 4.65 -6.62 1.88
CA TYR A 146 3.89 -7.06 0.70
C TYR A 146 2.46 -7.42 1.07
N VAL A 147 1.60 -7.48 0.05
CA VAL A 147 0.30 -8.14 0.12
C VAL A 147 0.37 -9.46 -0.65
N ASP A 148 -0.14 -10.53 -0.05
CA ASP A 148 -0.24 -11.85 -0.69
C ASP A 148 -1.57 -11.98 -1.44
N THR A 149 -1.53 -11.72 -2.73
CA THR A 149 -2.65 -11.91 -3.66
C THR A 149 -2.72 -13.32 -4.23
N SER A 150 -1.80 -14.21 -3.83
CA SER A 150 -1.77 -15.59 -4.32
C SER A 150 -2.97 -16.40 -3.83
N ARG A 151 -3.38 -17.40 -4.63
CA ARG A 151 -4.51 -18.26 -4.31
C ARG A 151 -4.36 -18.97 -2.96
N ASN A 152 -3.13 -19.39 -2.64
CA ASN A 152 -2.85 -20.25 -1.50
C ASN A 152 -2.25 -19.51 -0.30
N ALA A 153 -2.22 -18.18 -0.30
CA ALA A 153 -1.59 -17.37 0.75
C ALA A 153 -0.15 -17.85 1.08
N SER A 154 0.67 -18.05 0.05
CA SER A 154 1.99 -18.67 0.17
C SER A 154 3.15 -17.73 -0.19
N ARG A 155 2.88 -16.46 -0.46
CA ARG A 155 3.90 -15.46 -0.75
C ARG A 155 4.79 -15.25 0.47
N ARG A 156 6.11 -15.18 0.24
CA ARG A 156 7.13 -14.96 1.25
C ARG A 156 8.06 -13.80 0.93
N PHE A 157 8.03 -13.31 -0.29
CA PHE A 157 8.95 -12.30 -0.80
C PHE A 157 8.18 -11.13 -1.41
N CYS A 158 8.68 -9.92 -1.24
CA CYS A 158 8.07 -8.71 -1.81
C CYS A 158 8.12 -8.70 -3.35
N SER A 159 9.14 -9.35 -3.94
CA SER A 159 9.37 -9.37 -5.39
C SER A 159 9.98 -10.69 -5.88
N ASN A 160 9.91 -10.91 -7.19
CA ASN A 160 10.60 -12.02 -7.85
C ASN A 160 12.14 -11.93 -7.70
N THR A 161 12.68 -10.72 -7.62
CA THR A 161 14.11 -10.48 -7.38
C THR A 161 14.52 -11.01 -6.01
N CYS A 162 13.76 -10.72 -4.96
CA CYS A 162 14.00 -11.24 -3.62
C CYS A 162 13.86 -12.77 -3.55
N ALA A 163 12.85 -13.34 -4.22
CA ALA A 163 12.65 -14.78 -4.30
C ALA A 163 13.86 -15.47 -4.98
N SER A 164 14.32 -14.94 -6.12
CA SER A 164 15.46 -15.47 -6.87
C SER A 164 16.76 -15.37 -6.07
N ARG A 165 17.02 -14.19 -5.43
CA ARG A 165 18.19 -13.97 -4.58
C ARG A 165 18.24 -14.97 -3.42
N SER A 166 17.14 -15.21 -2.76
CA SER A 166 17.02 -16.17 -1.65
C SER A 166 17.23 -17.62 -2.11
N SER A 167 16.69 -17.98 -3.28
CA SER A 167 16.86 -19.32 -3.87
C SER A 167 18.33 -19.61 -4.23
N VAL A 168 19.03 -18.62 -4.81
CA VAL A 168 20.47 -18.73 -5.13
C VAL A 168 21.31 -18.83 -3.85
N ALA A 169 21.01 -18.04 -2.83
CA ALA A 169 21.71 -18.10 -1.53
C ALA A 169 21.57 -19.49 -0.88
N ALA A 170 20.35 -20.03 -0.84
CA ALA A 170 20.05 -21.36 -0.31
C ALA A 170 20.77 -22.48 -1.11
N TYR A 171 20.82 -22.36 -2.43
CA TYR A 171 21.57 -23.32 -3.27
C TYR A 171 23.07 -23.30 -2.96
N ARG A 172 23.67 -22.09 -2.86
CA ARG A 172 25.11 -21.95 -2.56
C ARG A 172 25.45 -22.49 -1.16
N ALA A 173 24.59 -22.25 -0.16
CA ALA A 173 24.76 -22.77 1.19
C ALA A 173 24.80 -24.30 1.21
N ARG A 174 23.86 -24.99 0.50
CA ARG A 174 23.83 -26.46 0.39
C ARG A 174 25.07 -27.07 -0.31
N ARG A 175 25.73 -26.32 -1.20
CA ARG A 175 26.96 -26.82 -1.87
C ARG A 175 28.23 -26.63 -1.05
N ARG A 176 28.18 -25.89 0.04
CA ARG A 176 29.31 -25.62 0.94
C ARG A 176 29.28 -26.49 2.20
N ALA A 177 28.12 -27.10 2.49
CA ALA A 177 27.95 -28.09 3.55
C ALA A 177 28.24 -29.51 3.06
#